data_52296fe4aad2791b5f00793b1677ffda
#
_entry.id   52296fe4aad2791b5f00793b1677ffda
#
_cell.length_a   1.000
_cell.length_b   1.000
_cell.length_c   1.000
_cell.angle_alpha   90.00
_cell.angle_beta   90.00
_cell.angle_gamma   90.00
#
_symmetry.space_group_name_H-M   'P 1'
#
loop_
_entity.id
_entity.type
_entity.pdbx_description
1 polymer ?
#
loop_
_entity_poly.entity_id
_entity_poly.type
_entity_poly.pdbx_seq_one_letter_code
_entity_poly.pdbx_strand_id
1 'polypeptide(L)'
;MGIIIAITGGSGVIYGIKLIESLNSLKLETHLVISEWGEKTIKIETNIDIAYVQKLSTKWYDNKNMAAPISSGSFKTDGMVIIPCSMKTLASIANGFDDNLISRAASVCIKENRKLVVVPRETPLSKIHLENMVKLSELGVSILPAMPGFYFHPSTIDDLLFHIVGKVLDQFGIENNMFNRWGVKR
;
A
#
# COMPACT_ATOMS: atom_id res chain seq x y z
N MET A 1 -11.05 13.74 -1.51
CA MET A 1 -11.41 12.43 -0.94
C MET A 1 -10.13 11.76 -0.49
N GLY A 2 -10.21 10.87 0.50
CA GLY A 2 -9.00 10.30 1.09
C GLY A 2 -8.53 9.00 0.41
N ILE A 3 -7.27 8.65 0.64
CA ILE A 3 -6.66 7.40 0.16
C ILE A 3 -6.62 6.40 1.32
N ILE A 4 -7.05 5.16 1.06
CA ILE A 4 -6.92 4.07 2.04
C ILE A 4 -5.50 3.50 1.94
N ILE A 5 -4.81 3.39 3.08
CA ILE A 5 -3.48 2.81 3.20
C ILE A 5 -3.58 1.57 4.07
N ALA A 6 -3.14 0.44 3.55
CA ALA A 6 -3.06 -0.80 4.33
C ALA A 6 -1.60 -1.26 4.45
N ILE A 7 -1.19 -1.61 5.67
CA ILE A 7 0.12 -2.21 5.96
C ILE A 7 -0.10 -3.65 6.40
N THR A 8 0.46 -4.60 5.65
CA THR A 8 0.33 -6.03 5.99
C THR A 8 1.67 -6.65 6.38
N GLY A 9 1.66 -7.92 6.76
CA GLY A 9 2.82 -8.60 7.36
C GLY A 9 3.95 -9.01 6.39
N GLY A 10 3.98 -8.48 5.17
CA GLY A 10 5.16 -8.62 4.31
C GLY A 10 6.33 -7.81 4.87
N SER A 11 7.58 -8.29 4.71
CA SER A 11 8.77 -7.49 5.06
C SER A 11 8.83 -6.22 4.21
N GLY A 12 9.38 -5.14 4.74
CA GLY A 12 9.40 -3.83 4.10
C GLY A 12 8.23 -2.94 4.53
N VAL A 13 7.74 -3.08 5.76
CA VAL A 13 6.71 -2.18 6.34
C VAL A 13 7.14 -0.72 6.30
N ILE A 14 8.45 -0.47 6.23
CA ILE A 14 9.01 0.87 6.10
C ILE A 14 8.49 1.60 4.84
N TYR A 15 8.20 0.91 3.74
CA TYR A 15 7.58 1.52 2.56
C TYR A 15 6.21 2.15 2.89
N GLY A 16 5.38 1.42 3.67
CA GLY A 16 4.08 1.91 4.11
C GLY A 16 4.20 3.11 5.05
N ILE A 17 5.16 3.07 5.95
CA ILE A 17 5.44 4.18 6.88
C ILE A 17 5.91 5.41 6.11
N LYS A 18 6.85 5.27 5.18
CA LYS A 18 7.34 6.38 4.35
C LYS A 18 6.24 6.96 3.45
N LEU A 19 5.33 6.12 2.94
CA LEU A 19 4.20 6.60 2.17
C LEU A 19 3.26 7.45 3.03
N ILE A 20 2.89 6.99 4.23
CA ILE A 20 1.97 7.76 5.08
C ILE A 20 2.62 9.05 5.59
N GLU A 21 3.93 9.06 5.88
CA GLU A 21 4.70 10.28 6.20
C GLU A 21 4.61 11.28 5.04
N SER A 22 4.80 10.81 3.80
CA SER A 22 4.75 11.64 2.60
C SER A 22 3.35 12.23 2.38
N LEU A 23 2.30 11.41 2.48
CA LEU A 23 0.91 11.87 2.32
C LEU A 23 0.50 12.86 3.42
N ASN A 24 0.94 12.63 4.66
CA ASN A 24 0.72 13.55 5.77
C ASN A 24 1.40 14.91 5.51
N SER A 25 2.64 14.90 5.02
CA SER A 25 3.38 16.14 4.67
C SER A 25 2.68 16.93 3.56
N LEU A 26 2.03 16.23 2.63
CA LEU A 26 1.22 16.81 1.56
C LEU A 26 -0.18 17.22 2.04
N LYS A 27 -0.52 17.00 3.31
CA LYS A 27 -1.84 17.29 3.93
C LYS A 27 -3.00 16.60 3.21
N LEU A 28 -2.76 15.42 2.66
CA LEU A 28 -3.79 14.61 2.01
C LEU A 28 -4.52 13.75 3.04
N GLU A 29 -5.84 13.63 2.86
CA GLU A 29 -6.67 12.79 3.72
C GLU A 29 -6.31 11.32 3.54
N THR A 30 -6.11 10.61 4.66
CA THR A 30 -5.69 9.21 4.67
C THR A 30 -6.47 8.37 5.66
N HIS A 31 -6.79 7.13 5.27
CA HIS A 31 -7.48 6.13 6.07
C HIS A 31 -6.56 4.92 6.25
N LEU A 32 -6.01 4.75 7.46
CA LEU A 32 -5.02 3.72 7.73
C LEU A 32 -5.65 2.45 8.31
N VAL A 33 -5.22 1.30 7.80
CA VAL A 33 -5.49 -0.02 8.41
C VAL A 33 -4.18 -0.80 8.50
N ILE A 34 -3.85 -1.33 9.67
CA ILE A 34 -2.66 -2.16 9.85
C ILE A 34 -3.14 -3.56 10.26
N SER A 35 -2.68 -4.60 9.57
CA SER A 35 -3.00 -5.97 9.98
C SER A 35 -2.23 -6.37 11.24
N GLU A 36 -2.70 -7.37 11.97
CA GLU A 36 -2.00 -7.89 13.17
C GLU A 36 -0.54 -8.25 12.87
N TRP A 37 -0.28 -8.91 11.74
CA TRP A 37 1.09 -9.20 11.31
C TRP A 37 1.84 -7.96 10.80
N GLY A 38 1.13 -6.97 10.26
CA GLY A 38 1.73 -5.67 9.95
C GLY A 38 2.28 -4.97 11.19
N GLU A 39 1.51 -4.95 12.28
CA GLU A 39 1.96 -4.40 13.58
C GLU A 39 3.17 -5.16 14.15
N LYS A 40 3.13 -6.50 14.09
CA LYS A 40 4.26 -7.34 14.53
C LYS A 40 5.52 -7.06 13.69
N THR A 41 5.36 -6.94 12.37
CA THR A 41 6.48 -6.69 11.45
C THR A 41 7.07 -5.29 11.66
N ILE A 42 6.24 -4.26 11.93
CA ILE A 42 6.73 -2.92 12.30
C ILE A 42 7.65 -3.01 13.51
N LYS A 43 7.25 -3.73 14.56
CA LYS A 43 8.07 -3.91 15.77
C LYS A 43 9.36 -4.72 15.53
N ILE A 44 9.34 -5.64 14.58
CA ILE A 44 10.50 -6.50 14.25
C ILE A 44 11.52 -5.75 13.40
N GLU A 45 11.04 -5.00 12.40
CA GLU A 45 11.89 -4.39 11.37
C GLU A 45 12.32 -2.96 11.71
N THR A 46 11.59 -2.30 12.60
CA THR A 46 11.82 -0.87 12.90
C THR A 46 11.77 -0.59 14.39
N ASN A 47 12.29 0.57 14.80
CA ASN A 47 12.12 1.10 16.16
C ASN A 47 10.93 2.09 16.24
N ILE A 48 10.00 2.04 15.25
CA ILE A 48 8.90 3.00 15.14
C ILE A 48 7.71 2.49 15.94
N ASP A 49 7.13 3.37 16.76
CA ASP A 49 5.90 3.06 17.51
C ASP A 49 4.69 3.04 16.56
N ILE A 50 3.83 2.03 16.71
CA ILE A 50 2.57 1.92 15.96
C ILE A 50 1.68 3.15 16.19
N ALA A 51 1.63 3.66 17.43
CA ALA A 51 0.87 4.87 17.74
C ALA A 51 1.37 6.11 16.96
N TYR A 52 2.67 6.19 16.67
CA TYR A 52 3.20 7.22 15.79
C TYR A 52 2.64 7.08 14.37
N VAL A 53 2.69 5.87 13.80
CA VAL A 53 2.17 5.61 12.45
C VAL A 53 0.66 5.92 12.35
N GLN A 54 -0.10 5.55 13.38
CA GLN A 54 -1.53 5.84 13.45
C GLN A 54 -1.83 7.35 13.48
N LYS A 55 -1.03 8.14 14.22
CA LYS A 55 -1.16 9.60 14.31
C LYS A 55 -0.84 10.34 13.01
N LEU A 56 -0.08 9.75 12.10
CA LEU A 56 0.19 10.32 10.77
C LEU A 56 -1.04 10.29 9.86
N SER A 57 -1.97 9.38 10.10
CA SER A 57 -3.20 9.27 9.30
C SER A 57 -4.28 10.23 9.78
N THR A 58 -5.15 10.65 8.86
CA THR A 58 -6.37 11.40 9.21
C THR A 58 -7.29 10.53 10.07
N LYS A 59 -7.39 9.25 9.75
CA LYS A 59 -8.13 8.26 10.53
C LYS A 59 -7.50 6.87 10.39
N TRP A 60 -7.45 6.13 11.49
CA TRP A 60 -7.07 4.73 11.49
C TRP A 60 -8.23 3.84 11.95
N TYR A 61 -8.23 2.58 11.52
CA TYR A 61 -9.27 1.59 11.82
C TYR A 61 -8.63 0.27 12.22
N ASP A 62 -9.25 -0.41 13.18
CA ASP A 62 -8.90 -1.80 13.49
C ASP A 62 -9.27 -2.69 12.29
N ASN A 63 -8.35 -3.57 11.90
CA ASN A 63 -8.54 -4.50 10.78
C ASN A 63 -9.70 -5.50 10.99
N LYS A 64 -10.14 -5.68 12.23
CA LYS A 64 -11.32 -6.51 12.57
C LYS A 64 -12.64 -5.75 12.47
N ASN A 65 -12.60 -4.42 12.35
CA ASN A 65 -13.79 -3.59 12.33
C ASN A 65 -14.47 -3.57 10.96
N MET A 66 -15.26 -4.59 10.67
CA MET A 66 -16.01 -4.71 9.42
C MET A 66 -17.16 -3.68 9.28
N ALA A 67 -17.48 -2.94 10.34
CA ALA A 67 -18.46 -1.84 10.33
C ALA A 67 -17.82 -0.47 10.00
N ALA A 68 -16.51 -0.41 9.78
CA ALA A 68 -15.82 0.83 9.41
C ALA A 68 -16.35 1.40 8.08
N PRO A 69 -16.40 2.73 7.89
CA PRO A 69 -16.94 3.34 6.66
C PRO A 69 -16.31 2.82 5.38
N ILE A 70 -15.01 2.56 5.38
CA ILE A 70 -14.25 2.07 4.21
C ILE A 70 -14.64 0.64 3.76
N SER A 71 -15.43 -0.09 4.55
CA SER A 71 -16.00 -1.40 4.17
C SER A 71 -17.18 -1.27 3.21
N SER A 72 -17.69 -0.06 2.99
CA SER A 72 -18.87 0.21 2.17
C SER A 72 -18.51 0.99 0.89
N GLY A 73 -19.10 0.58 -0.24
CA GLY A 73 -18.97 1.30 -1.51
C GLY A 73 -19.59 2.71 -1.51
N SER A 74 -20.53 2.99 -0.58
CA SER A 74 -21.11 4.32 -0.43
C SER A 74 -20.14 5.35 0.17
N PHE A 75 -19.13 4.91 0.91
CA PHE A 75 -18.08 5.78 1.41
C PHE A 75 -17.06 6.04 0.28
N LYS A 76 -16.99 7.27 -0.19
CA LYS A 76 -16.16 7.63 -1.35
C LYS A 76 -14.70 7.85 -0.95
N THR A 77 -13.79 7.23 -1.71
CA THR A 77 -12.34 7.39 -1.58
C THR A 77 -11.70 7.51 -2.96
N ASP A 78 -10.49 8.06 -3.04
CA ASP A 78 -9.70 8.12 -4.28
C ASP A 78 -9.12 6.75 -4.66
N GLY A 79 -9.18 5.79 -3.75
CA GLY A 79 -8.71 4.43 -3.93
C GLY A 79 -7.96 3.90 -2.71
N MET A 80 -7.21 2.83 -2.93
CA MET A 80 -6.48 2.12 -1.87
C MET A 80 -5.10 1.70 -2.33
N VAL A 81 -4.13 1.72 -1.41
CA VAL A 81 -2.83 1.10 -1.58
C VAL A 81 -2.56 0.12 -0.44
N ILE A 82 -2.05 -1.06 -0.77
CA ILE A 82 -1.61 -2.07 0.20
C ILE A 82 -0.10 -2.19 0.11
N ILE A 83 0.61 -1.69 1.11
CA ILE A 83 2.06 -1.51 1.09
C ILE A 83 2.73 -1.75 2.45
N PRO A 84 3.50 -2.84 2.63
CA PRO A 84 3.65 -3.96 1.72
C PRO A 84 2.38 -4.82 1.67
N CYS A 85 2.18 -5.54 0.56
CA CYS A 85 1.13 -6.54 0.44
C CYS A 85 1.72 -7.94 0.62
N SER A 86 1.32 -8.64 1.68
CA SER A 86 1.72 -10.04 1.89
C SER A 86 1.02 -10.96 0.89
N MET A 87 1.63 -12.11 0.61
CA MET A 87 1.05 -13.09 -0.32
C MET A 87 -0.28 -13.65 0.19
N LYS A 88 -0.49 -13.74 1.51
CA LYS A 88 -1.79 -14.10 2.10
C LYS A 88 -2.86 -13.06 1.73
N THR A 89 -2.57 -11.78 1.87
CA THR A 89 -3.51 -10.71 1.54
C THR A 89 -3.77 -10.64 0.03
N LEU A 90 -2.72 -10.76 -0.79
CA LEU A 90 -2.85 -10.84 -2.24
C LEU A 90 -3.79 -11.98 -2.67
N ALA A 91 -3.58 -13.18 -2.13
CA ALA A 91 -4.40 -14.34 -2.41
C ALA A 91 -5.86 -14.17 -1.96
N SER A 92 -6.08 -13.59 -0.78
CA SER A 92 -7.41 -13.26 -0.26
C SER A 92 -8.19 -12.39 -1.25
N ILE A 93 -7.60 -11.28 -1.68
CA ILE A 93 -8.23 -10.32 -2.60
C ILE A 93 -8.48 -10.98 -3.98
N ALA A 94 -7.49 -11.70 -4.51
CA ALA A 94 -7.58 -12.37 -5.81
C ALA A 94 -8.70 -13.42 -5.87
N ASN A 95 -9.12 -13.95 -4.72
CA ASN A 95 -10.16 -14.96 -4.62
C ASN A 95 -11.45 -14.45 -3.97
N GLY A 96 -11.58 -13.15 -3.72
CA GLY A 96 -12.78 -12.53 -3.15
C GLY A 96 -13.05 -12.94 -1.71
N PHE A 97 -12.01 -13.25 -0.94
CA PHE A 97 -12.12 -13.67 0.45
C PHE A 97 -11.97 -12.49 1.41
N ASP A 98 -13.11 -11.95 1.86
CA ASP A 98 -13.21 -10.72 2.66
C ASP A 98 -13.32 -11.04 4.16
N ASP A 99 -12.30 -11.64 4.76
CA ASP A 99 -12.27 -12.05 6.18
C ASP A 99 -11.85 -10.92 7.14
N ASN A 100 -11.46 -9.77 6.61
CA ASN A 100 -11.00 -8.62 7.39
C ASN A 100 -11.19 -7.30 6.63
N LEU A 101 -11.00 -6.17 7.31
CA LEU A 101 -11.26 -4.86 6.74
C LEU A 101 -10.36 -4.53 5.54
N ILE A 102 -9.10 -4.98 5.54
CA ILE A 102 -8.18 -4.74 4.40
C ILE A 102 -8.69 -5.44 3.15
N SER A 103 -8.98 -6.74 3.19
CA SER A 103 -9.50 -7.49 2.04
C SER A 103 -10.86 -6.94 1.60
N ARG A 104 -11.74 -6.60 2.56
CA ARG A 104 -13.04 -6.00 2.27
C ARG A 104 -12.92 -4.65 1.57
N ALA A 105 -12.08 -3.73 2.05
CA ALA A 105 -11.89 -2.43 1.42
C ALA A 105 -11.28 -2.56 0.02
N ALA A 106 -10.38 -3.51 -0.20
CA ALA A 106 -9.84 -3.82 -1.52
C ALA A 106 -10.91 -4.33 -2.49
N SER A 107 -11.77 -5.27 -2.06
CA SER A 107 -12.93 -5.75 -2.83
C SER A 107 -13.90 -4.61 -3.16
N VAL A 108 -14.11 -3.67 -2.23
CA VAL A 108 -14.90 -2.47 -2.50
C VAL A 108 -14.25 -1.62 -3.59
N CYS A 109 -12.94 -1.40 -3.54
CA CYS A 109 -12.24 -0.66 -4.60
C CYS A 109 -12.43 -1.33 -5.97
N ILE A 110 -12.29 -2.65 -6.06
CA ILE A 110 -12.46 -3.40 -7.30
C ILE A 110 -13.90 -3.25 -7.84
N LYS A 111 -14.92 -3.53 -7.02
CA LYS A 111 -16.33 -3.48 -7.48
C LYS A 111 -16.84 -2.09 -7.81
N GLU A 112 -16.25 -1.04 -7.23
CA GLU A 112 -16.59 0.36 -7.50
C GLU A 112 -15.68 1.00 -8.56
N ASN A 113 -14.82 0.20 -9.20
CA ASN A 113 -13.83 0.66 -10.19
C ASN A 113 -12.92 1.80 -9.66
N ARG A 114 -12.56 1.75 -8.37
CA ARG A 114 -11.63 2.68 -7.76
C ARG A 114 -10.21 2.18 -7.90
N LYS A 115 -9.24 3.08 -7.93
CA LYS A 115 -7.82 2.73 -8.00
C LYS A 115 -7.44 1.80 -6.84
N LEU A 116 -6.91 0.63 -7.15
CA LEU A 116 -6.27 -0.25 -6.17
C LEU A 116 -4.83 -0.52 -6.60
N VAL A 117 -3.89 -0.23 -5.71
CA VAL A 117 -2.47 -0.51 -5.90
C VAL A 117 -2.04 -1.53 -4.86
N VAL A 118 -1.45 -2.61 -5.29
CA VAL A 118 -0.82 -3.58 -4.37
C VAL A 118 0.68 -3.58 -4.58
N VAL A 119 1.43 -3.50 -3.48
CA VAL A 119 2.89 -3.50 -3.46
C VAL A 119 3.37 -4.81 -2.84
N PRO A 120 3.37 -5.92 -3.63
CA PRO A 120 3.77 -7.22 -3.12
C PRO A 120 5.26 -7.23 -2.80
N ARG A 121 5.63 -7.92 -1.71
CA ARG A 121 7.03 -8.20 -1.37
C ARG A 121 7.17 -9.67 -0.96
N GLU A 122 7.80 -10.43 -1.84
CA GLU A 122 8.12 -11.83 -1.66
C GLU A 122 9.23 -12.24 -2.63
N THR A 123 10.10 -13.14 -2.21
CA THR A 123 11.13 -13.70 -3.07
C THR A 123 11.60 -15.07 -2.55
N PRO A 124 11.71 -16.13 -3.40
CA PRO A 124 11.22 -16.18 -4.78
C PRO A 124 9.69 -16.21 -4.86
N LEU A 125 9.14 -15.89 -6.04
CA LEU A 125 7.70 -16.00 -6.29
C LEU A 125 7.34 -17.42 -6.73
N SER A 126 6.33 -18.01 -6.12
CA SER A 126 5.75 -19.28 -6.57
C SER A 126 4.77 -19.04 -7.73
N LYS A 127 4.44 -20.13 -8.47
CA LYS A 127 3.41 -20.09 -9.51
C LYS A 127 2.09 -19.53 -8.98
N ILE A 128 1.66 -19.93 -7.77
CA ILE A 128 0.42 -19.46 -7.15
C ILE A 128 0.45 -17.95 -6.92
N HIS A 129 1.60 -17.39 -6.49
CA HIS A 129 1.74 -15.94 -6.33
C HIS A 129 1.56 -15.20 -7.65
N LEU A 130 2.20 -15.70 -8.71
CA LEU A 130 2.12 -15.12 -10.05
C LEU A 130 0.70 -15.20 -10.63
N GLU A 131 0.01 -16.34 -10.50
CA GLU A 131 -1.38 -16.51 -10.95
C GLU A 131 -2.33 -15.54 -10.23
N ASN A 132 -2.18 -15.34 -8.91
CA ASN A 132 -2.96 -14.37 -8.17
C ASN A 132 -2.67 -12.92 -8.62
N MET A 133 -1.41 -12.59 -8.96
CA MET A 133 -1.07 -11.27 -9.51
C MET A 133 -1.70 -11.05 -10.88
N VAL A 134 -1.67 -12.05 -11.77
CA VAL A 134 -2.33 -12.01 -13.09
C VAL A 134 -3.82 -11.74 -12.90
N LYS A 135 -4.49 -12.53 -12.08
CA LYS A 135 -5.93 -12.40 -11.80
C LYS A 135 -6.32 -10.99 -11.31
N LEU A 136 -5.53 -10.40 -10.40
CA LEU A 136 -5.76 -9.04 -9.94
C LEU A 136 -5.49 -7.99 -11.03
N SER A 137 -4.45 -8.20 -11.83
CA SER A 137 -4.12 -7.31 -12.97
C SER A 137 -5.26 -7.26 -14.00
N GLU A 138 -5.89 -8.39 -14.29
CA GLU A 138 -7.06 -8.48 -15.18
C GLU A 138 -8.28 -7.71 -14.63
N LEU A 139 -8.37 -7.52 -13.32
CA LEU A 139 -9.39 -6.70 -12.65
C LEU A 139 -9.01 -5.21 -12.57
N GLY A 140 -7.92 -4.78 -13.22
CA GLY A 140 -7.45 -3.39 -13.23
C GLY A 140 -6.67 -2.96 -12.00
N VAL A 141 -6.26 -3.91 -11.14
CA VAL A 141 -5.40 -3.62 -10.00
C VAL A 141 -3.97 -3.37 -10.47
N SER A 142 -3.36 -2.29 -10.00
CA SER A 142 -1.94 -2.00 -10.27
C SER A 142 -1.06 -2.88 -9.40
N ILE A 143 -0.34 -3.82 -10.02
CA ILE A 143 0.67 -4.64 -9.34
C ILE A 143 1.99 -3.86 -9.40
N LEU A 144 2.47 -3.37 -8.26
CA LEU A 144 3.67 -2.55 -8.12
C LEU A 144 4.64 -3.20 -7.13
N PRO A 145 5.39 -4.24 -7.53
CA PRO A 145 6.32 -4.89 -6.62
C PRO A 145 7.36 -3.93 -6.05
N ALA A 146 7.79 -4.16 -4.80
CA ALA A 146 8.81 -3.35 -4.14
C ALA A 146 10.21 -3.62 -4.75
N MET A 147 10.36 -3.31 -6.04
CA MET A 147 11.57 -3.49 -6.84
C MET A 147 12.07 -2.12 -7.34
N PRO A 148 12.93 -1.42 -6.57
CA PRO A 148 13.43 -0.11 -6.97
C PRO A 148 14.36 -0.19 -8.17
N GLY A 149 14.35 0.85 -9.02
CA GLY A 149 15.33 1.01 -10.09
C GLY A 149 16.66 1.60 -9.58
N PHE A 150 17.74 1.49 -10.38
CA PHE A 150 19.04 2.04 -10.03
C PHE A 150 19.53 3.14 -10.99
N TYR A 151 18.74 3.46 -12.01
CA TYR A 151 19.10 4.42 -13.06
C TYR A 151 19.31 5.85 -12.55
N PHE A 152 18.79 6.18 -11.37
CA PHE A 152 18.93 7.50 -10.76
C PHE A 152 20.10 7.58 -9.77
N HIS A 153 20.95 6.55 -9.71
CA HIS A 153 22.14 6.45 -8.86
C HIS A 153 21.84 6.63 -7.36
N PRO A 154 20.96 5.77 -6.77
CA PRO A 154 20.65 5.85 -5.35
C PRO A 154 21.93 5.65 -4.52
N SER A 155 22.12 6.48 -3.49
CA SER A 155 23.27 6.47 -2.58
C SER A 155 22.90 6.00 -1.17
N THR A 156 21.64 5.99 -0.85
CA THR A 156 21.10 5.59 0.45
C THR A 156 19.96 4.60 0.30
N ILE A 157 19.60 3.91 1.39
CA ILE A 157 18.42 3.05 1.43
C ILE A 157 17.16 3.92 1.26
N ASP A 158 17.12 5.10 1.82
CA ASP A 158 15.98 6.02 1.69
C ASP A 158 15.71 6.39 0.22
N ASP A 159 16.74 6.54 -0.61
CA ASP A 159 16.56 6.77 -2.04
C ASP A 159 15.77 5.64 -2.71
N LEU A 160 16.08 4.38 -2.33
CA LEU A 160 15.37 3.20 -2.84
C LEU A 160 13.92 3.15 -2.34
N LEU A 161 13.70 3.52 -1.07
CA LEU A 161 12.37 3.59 -0.48
C LEU A 161 11.53 4.67 -1.18
N PHE A 162 12.06 5.87 -1.34
CA PHE A 162 11.37 6.98 -2.00
C PHE A 162 11.12 6.73 -3.48
N HIS A 163 11.91 5.93 -4.17
CA HIS A 163 11.58 5.51 -5.54
C HIS A 163 10.24 4.74 -5.57
N ILE A 164 10.05 3.76 -4.70
CA ILE A 164 8.80 2.98 -4.63
C ILE A 164 7.64 3.86 -4.16
N VAL A 165 7.84 4.68 -3.13
CA VAL A 165 6.82 5.62 -2.64
C VAL A 165 6.38 6.58 -3.75
N GLY A 166 7.32 7.18 -4.48
CA GLY A 166 7.02 8.07 -5.60
C GLY A 166 6.27 7.37 -6.73
N LYS A 167 6.60 6.10 -7.03
CA LYS A 167 5.85 5.31 -8.01
C LYS A 167 4.43 5.01 -7.56
N VAL A 168 4.20 4.83 -6.26
CA VAL A 168 2.84 4.71 -5.71
C VAL A 168 2.07 6.03 -5.84
N LEU A 169 2.68 7.16 -5.49
CA LEU A 169 2.06 8.49 -5.65
C LEU A 169 1.68 8.77 -7.11
N ASP A 170 2.54 8.37 -8.08
CA ASP A 170 2.27 8.48 -9.52
C ASP A 170 0.98 7.72 -9.91
N GLN A 171 0.67 6.58 -9.28
CA GLN A 171 -0.56 5.83 -9.57
C GLN A 171 -1.83 6.61 -9.19
N PHE A 172 -1.73 7.53 -8.24
CA PHE A 172 -2.82 8.41 -7.81
C PHE A 172 -2.78 9.79 -8.46
N GLY A 173 -1.86 10.03 -9.39
CA GLY A 173 -1.70 11.34 -10.05
C GLY A 173 -1.19 12.44 -9.10
N ILE A 174 -0.55 12.06 -8.00
CA ILE A 174 0.00 13.00 -7.03
C ILE A 174 1.40 13.43 -7.49
N GLU A 175 1.55 14.72 -7.78
CA GLU A 175 2.85 15.28 -8.14
C GLU A 175 3.84 15.11 -6.99
N ASN A 176 5.02 14.61 -7.31
CA ASN A 176 6.07 14.38 -6.34
C ASN A 176 7.47 14.44 -6.97
N ASN A 177 8.46 14.76 -6.14
CA ASN A 177 9.88 14.81 -6.48
C ASN A 177 10.69 13.83 -5.63
N MET A 178 10.11 12.67 -5.30
CA MET A 178 10.69 11.65 -4.41
C MET A 178 11.96 11.01 -4.99
N PHE A 179 12.09 11.01 -6.33
CA PHE A 179 13.24 10.43 -7.03
C PHE A 179 13.52 11.16 -8.34
N ASN A 180 14.73 11.02 -8.88
CA ASN A 180 15.09 11.58 -10.19
C ASN A 180 14.43 10.75 -11.29
N ARG A 181 13.58 11.39 -12.08
CA ARG A 181 12.87 10.74 -13.18
C ARG A 181 13.79 10.50 -14.37
N TRP A 182 13.61 9.38 -15.05
CA TRP A 182 14.35 9.06 -16.26
C TRP A 182 14.08 10.13 -17.34
N GLY A 183 15.17 10.63 -17.99
CA GLY A 183 15.07 11.60 -19.08
C GLY A 183 14.78 13.03 -18.68
N VAL A 184 14.58 13.34 -17.41
CA VAL A 184 14.41 14.70 -16.90
C VAL A 184 15.76 15.21 -16.39
N LYS A 185 16.34 16.17 -17.09
CA LYS A 185 17.54 16.89 -16.60
C LYS A 185 17.07 17.85 -15.49
N ARG A 186 17.72 17.81 -14.34
CA ARG A 186 17.62 18.85 -13.32
C ARG A 186 18.35 20.10 -13.77
#